data_fec59c4d3b9a6a45db118200f43fe579
#
_entry.id   fec59c4d3b9a6a45db118200f43fe579
#
_cell.length_a   1.000
_cell.length_b   1.000
_cell.length_c   1.000
_cell.angle_alpha   90.00
_cell.angle_beta   90.00
_cell.angle_gamma   90.00
#
_symmetry.space_group_name_H-M   'P 1'
#
loop_
_entity.id
_entity.type
_entity.pdbx_description
1 polymer ?
#
loop_
_entity_poly.entity_id
_entity_poly.type
_entity_poly.pdbx_seq_one_letter_code
_entity_poly.pdbx_strand_id
1 'polypeptide(L)'
;EYARTHTDTTSWIYKPHPHLETEIVSRGYMSAKEYQEYVDSWQSLPNARVYLAGDYTDIFKSSDCILNDSISFIAEYMYTHKPMLLFQNENAGFNLFGEQTVKNVYTCRGNDMESVVRFLENVRNGRDDMKEARERFFDTNLNYYRIRGQLASEYIAERIANILGVQM
;
A
#
# COMPACT_ATOMS: atom_id res chain seq x y z
N GLU A 1 -2.62 -12.04 -14.75
CA GLU A 1 -3.73 -12.86 -15.27
C GLU A 1 -5.07 -12.27 -14.87
N TYR A 2 -5.36 -12.05 -13.57
CA TYR A 2 -6.65 -11.53 -13.09
C TYR A 2 -7.06 -10.22 -13.81
N ALA A 3 -6.17 -9.24 -13.95
CA ALA A 3 -6.45 -7.99 -14.66
C ALA A 3 -6.86 -8.22 -16.14
N ARG A 4 -6.29 -9.23 -16.80
CA ARG A 4 -6.59 -9.57 -18.20
C ARG A 4 -7.95 -10.22 -18.38
N THR A 5 -8.37 -11.00 -17.40
CA THR A 5 -9.65 -11.74 -17.46
C THR A 5 -10.82 -10.93 -16.91
N HIS A 6 -10.59 -9.76 -16.32
CA HIS A 6 -11.61 -8.90 -15.71
C HIS A 6 -11.57 -7.46 -16.24
N THR A 7 -11.35 -7.30 -17.53
CA THR A 7 -11.18 -5.98 -18.16
C THR A 7 -12.40 -5.08 -18.03
N ASP A 8 -13.60 -5.64 -18.00
CA ASP A 8 -14.86 -4.89 -17.96
C ASP A 8 -15.29 -4.52 -16.52
N THR A 9 -14.64 -5.10 -15.53
CA THR A 9 -15.08 -5.00 -14.11
C THR A 9 -14.01 -4.49 -13.17
N THR A 10 -12.76 -4.35 -13.63
CA THR A 10 -11.66 -3.87 -12.79
C THR A 10 -10.80 -2.87 -13.55
N SER A 11 -10.29 -1.88 -12.82
CA SER A 11 -9.27 -0.93 -13.30
C SER A 11 -8.03 -1.02 -12.43
N TRP A 12 -6.86 -0.94 -13.05
CA TRP A 12 -5.59 -1.18 -12.38
C TRP A 12 -4.63 -0.02 -12.56
N ILE A 13 -3.93 0.30 -11.47
CA ILE A 13 -2.77 1.18 -11.52
C ILE A 13 -1.56 0.39 -11.02
N TYR A 14 -0.61 0.15 -11.90
CA TYR A 14 0.68 -0.39 -11.54
C TYR A 14 1.64 0.76 -11.22
N LYS A 15 2.04 0.86 -9.96
CA LYS A 15 2.99 1.87 -9.48
C LYS A 15 4.24 1.18 -8.92
N PRO A 16 5.27 0.97 -9.73
CA PRO A 16 6.53 0.41 -9.24
C PRO A 16 7.26 1.41 -8.33
N HIS A 17 8.04 0.87 -7.40
CA HIS A 17 8.99 1.69 -6.65
C HIS A 17 10.02 2.29 -7.60
N PRO A 18 10.46 3.54 -7.44
CA PRO A 18 11.42 4.18 -8.36
C PRO A 18 12.72 3.41 -8.58
N HIS A 19 13.18 2.65 -7.59
CA HIS A 19 14.39 1.83 -7.66
C HIS A 19 14.14 0.37 -8.03
N LEU A 20 12.89 -0.03 -8.34
CA LEU A 20 12.55 -1.43 -8.57
C LEU A 20 13.33 -2.03 -9.75
N GLU A 21 13.40 -1.34 -10.87
CA GLU A 21 14.17 -1.79 -12.04
C GLU A 21 15.63 -2.02 -11.68
N THR A 22 16.27 -1.01 -11.06
CA THR A 22 17.68 -1.08 -10.66
C THR A 22 17.94 -2.28 -9.74
N GLU A 23 17.07 -2.50 -8.75
CA GLU A 23 17.20 -3.60 -7.80
C GLU A 23 17.04 -4.97 -8.47
N ILE A 24 16.02 -5.14 -9.31
CA ILE A 24 15.73 -6.40 -9.99
C ILE A 24 16.84 -6.76 -10.97
N VAL A 25 17.33 -5.78 -11.75
CA VAL A 25 18.38 -6.00 -12.75
C VAL A 25 19.72 -6.23 -12.08
N SER A 26 20.10 -5.43 -11.08
CA SER A 26 21.40 -5.59 -10.40
C SER A 26 21.51 -6.92 -9.63
N ARG A 27 20.40 -7.45 -9.15
CA ARG A 27 20.34 -8.77 -8.47
C ARG A 27 20.19 -9.94 -9.43
N GLY A 28 20.08 -9.69 -10.74
CA GLY A 28 19.98 -10.73 -11.77
C GLY A 28 18.64 -11.48 -11.78
N TYR A 29 17.58 -10.91 -11.20
CA TYR A 29 16.23 -11.51 -11.24
C TYR A 29 15.59 -11.36 -12.63
N MET A 30 15.85 -10.25 -13.32
CA MET A 30 15.44 -9.97 -14.68
C MET A 30 16.54 -9.14 -15.39
N SER A 31 16.64 -9.28 -16.71
CA SER A 31 17.34 -8.28 -17.52
C SER A 31 16.51 -6.99 -17.64
N ALA A 32 17.15 -5.88 -18.00
CA ALA A 32 16.44 -4.62 -18.26
C ALA A 32 15.37 -4.77 -19.35
N LYS A 33 15.64 -5.62 -20.36
CA LYS A 33 14.68 -5.92 -21.43
C LYS A 33 13.44 -6.66 -20.89
N GLU A 34 13.62 -7.69 -20.08
CA GLU A 34 12.49 -8.43 -19.47
C GLU A 34 11.67 -7.54 -18.55
N TYR A 35 12.32 -6.64 -17.79
CA TYR A 35 11.61 -5.68 -16.97
C TYR A 35 10.78 -4.71 -17.82
N GLN A 36 11.33 -4.19 -18.91
CA GLN A 36 10.58 -3.31 -19.83
C GLN A 36 9.39 -4.05 -20.47
N GLU A 37 9.58 -5.29 -20.94
CA GLU A 37 8.51 -6.13 -21.47
C GLU A 37 7.40 -6.38 -20.41
N TYR A 38 7.78 -6.53 -19.15
CA TYR A 38 6.82 -6.63 -18.05
C TYR A 38 6.00 -5.33 -17.87
N VAL A 39 6.65 -4.18 -17.87
CA VAL A 39 5.98 -2.86 -17.78
C VAL A 39 5.05 -2.64 -18.98
N ASP A 40 5.52 -2.93 -20.19
CA ASP A 40 4.75 -2.81 -21.43
C ASP A 40 3.51 -3.74 -21.41
N SER A 41 3.63 -4.91 -20.80
CA SER A 41 2.51 -5.83 -20.62
C SER A 41 1.37 -5.25 -19.78
N TRP A 42 1.69 -4.38 -18.81
CA TRP A 42 0.68 -3.63 -18.05
C TRP A 42 0.07 -2.50 -18.86
N GLN A 43 0.89 -1.73 -19.59
CA GLN A 43 0.42 -0.63 -20.43
C GLN A 43 -0.48 -1.11 -21.58
N SER A 44 -0.29 -2.35 -22.06
CA SER A 44 -1.09 -2.93 -23.14
C SER A 44 -2.51 -3.32 -22.72
N LEU A 45 -2.80 -3.40 -21.41
CA LEU A 45 -4.14 -3.74 -20.94
C LEU A 45 -5.08 -2.52 -21.04
N PRO A 46 -6.32 -2.72 -21.57
CA PRO A 46 -7.27 -1.61 -21.72
C PRO A 46 -7.73 -1.01 -20.38
N ASN A 47 -7.68 -1.80 -19.32
CA ASN A 47 -8.10 -1.47 -17.97
C ASN A 47 -6.93 -1.20 -17.01
N ALA A 48 -5.72 -0.99 -17.50
CA ALA A 48 -4.56 -0.71 -16.65
C ALA A 48 -3.79 0.53 -17.09
N ARG A 49 -3.09 1.12 -16.12
CA ARG A 49 -2.15 2.23 -16.35
C ARG A 49 -0.89 2.01 -15.52
N VAL A 50 0.26 2.30 -16.09
CA VAL A 50 1.52 2.39 -15.34
C VAL A 50 1.70 3.83 -14.89
N TYR A 51 1.97 4.02 -13.59
CA TYR A 51 2.11 5.34 -12.99
C TYR A 51 3.50 5.51 -12.39
N LEU A 52 4.32 6.32 -13.02
CA LEU A 52 5.72 6.55 -12.62
C LEU A 52 5.92 7.87 -11.86
N ALA A 53 4.90 8.73 -11.78
CA ALA A 53 4.99 10.01 -11.08
C ALA A 53 5.07 9.84 -9.55
N GLY A 54 5.54 10.91 -8.87
CA GLY A 54 5.77 10.88 -7.42
C GLY A 54 4.53 10.94 -6.56
N ASP A 55 3.58 11.84 -6.88
CA ASP A 55 2.36 12.02 -6.07
C ASP A 55 1.33 10.93 -6.39
N TYR A 56 0.89 10.22 -5.36
CA TYR A 56 -0.06 9.11 -5.45
C TYR A 56 -1.30 9.31 -4.55
N THR A 57 -1.44 10.46 -3.95
CA THR A 57 -2.54 10.74 -3.01
C THR A 57 -3.91 10.54 -3.65
N ASP A 58 -4.09 11.03 -4.88
CA ASP A 58 -5.36 10.88 -5.58
C ASP A 58 -5.61 9.43 -6.04
N ILE A 59 -4.55 8.68 -6.32
CA ILE A 59 -4.65 7.24 -6.60
C ILE A 59 -5.19 6.51 -5.37
N PHE A 60 -4.64 6.79 -4.19
CA PHE A 60 -5.12 6.18 -2.93
C PHE A 60 -6.57 6.53 -2.65
N LYS A 61 -6.97 7.78 -2.86
CA LYS A 61 -8.35 8.23 -2.66
C LYS A 61 -9.34 7.60 -3.64
N SER A 62 -8.94 7.37 -4.88
CA SER A 62 -9.82 6.84 -5.93
C SER A 62 -9.85 5.31 -6.02
N SER A 63 -8.83 4.61 -5.53
CA SER A 63 -8.80 3.14 -5.57
C SER A 63 -9.76 2.51 -4.56
N ASP A 64 -10.24 1.30 -4.82
CA ASP A 64 -11.08 0.52 -3.92
C ASP A 64 -10.25 -0.35 -2.96
N CYS A 65 -9.06 -0.73 -3.36
CA CYS A 65 -8.11 -1.48 -2.52
C CYS A 65 -6.67 -1.27 -3.01
N ILE A 66 -5.71 -1.71 -2.21
CA ILE A 66 -4.30 -1.78 -2.58
C ILE A 66 -3.75 -3.19 -2.39
N LEU A 67 -2.88 -3.61 -3.33
CA LEU A 67 -2.00 -4.77 -3.20
C LEU A 67 -0.57 -4.24 -3.14
N ASN A 68 0.16 -4.54 -2.09
CA ASN A 68 1.45 -3.90 -1.85
C ASN A 68 2.42 -4.82 -1.08
N ASP A 69 3.72 -4.60 -1.25
CA ASP A 69 4.79 -5.28 -0.54
C ASP A 69 5.56 -4.38 0.45
N SER A 70 5.10 -3.13 0.61
CA SER A 70 5.75 -2.12 1.46
C SER A 70 4.86 -1.68 2.62
N ILE A 71 5.38 -1.80 3.85
CA ILE A 71 4.64 -1.40 5.06
C ILE A 71 4.40 0.10 5.15
N SER A 72 5.26 0.95 4.56
CA SER A 72 5.08 2.40 4.57
C SER A 72 3.82 2.80 3.80
N PHE A 73 3.59 2.23 2.62
CA PHE A 73 2.37 2.47 1.87
C PHE A 73 1.12 1.95 2.57
N ILE A 74 1.23 0.82 3.27
CA ILE A 74 0.13 0.30 4.08
C ILE A 74 -0.28 1.30 5.16
N ALA A 75 0.68 1.89 5.88
CA ALA A 75 0.39 2.90 6.91
C ALA A 75 -0.28 4.15 6.33
N GLU A 76 0.19 4.62 5.18
CA GLU A 76 -0.42 5.77 4.49
C GLU A 76 -1.81 5.44 3.94
N TYR A 77 -1.98 4.25 3.34
CA TYR A 77 -3.25 3.83 2.78
C TYR A 77 -4.34 3.61 3.84
N MET A 78 -3.98 3.35 5.11
CA MET A 78 -4.93 3.24 6.22
C MET A 78 -5.81 4.49 6.39
N TYR A 79 -5.33 5.68 5.98
CA TYR A 79 -6.13 6.90 5.98
C TYR A 79 -7.30 6.88 5.00
N THR A 80 -7.34 5.95 4.08
CA THR A 80 -8.48 5.74 3.18
C THR A 80 -9.57 4.85 3.78
N HIS A 81 -9.28 4.12 4.86
CA HIS A 81 -10.12 3.10 5.49
C HIS A 81 -10.50 1.92 4.57
N LYS A 82 -9.84 1.78 3.44
CA LYS A 82 -10.14 0.76 2.41
C LYS A 82 -9.36 -0.54 2.62
N PRO A 83 -9.81 -1.66 2.02
CA PRO A 83 -9.11 -2.94 2.09
C PRO A 83 -7.69 -2.88 1.54
N MET A 84 -6.77 -3.61 2.15
CA MET A 84 -5.40 -3.71 1.70
C MET A 84 -4.82 -5.10 1.93
N LEU A 85 -4.08 -5.59 0.93
CA LEU A 85 -3.37 -6.85 0.96
C LEU A 85 -1.86 -6.59 0.92
N LEU A 86 -1.16 -7.05 1.96
CA LEU A 86 0.29 -6.99 2.05
C LEU A 86 0.90 -8.33 1.60
N PHE A 87 1.76 -8.28 0.61
CA PHE A 87 2.63 -9.39 0.25
C PHE A 87 3.76 -9.50 1.29
N GLN A 88 3.76 -10.56 2.07
CA GLN A 88 4.79 -10.79 3.07
C GLN A 88 6.00 -11.49 2.46
N ASN A 89 7.16 -10.93 2.72
CA ASN A 89 8.44 -11.60 2.52
C ASN A 89 8.84 -12.24 3.86
N GLU A 90 9.11 -13.54 3.88
CA GLU A 90 9.51 -14.29 5.09
C GLU A 90 10.79 -13.76 5.75
N ASN A 91 11.63 -13.06 4.97
CA ASN A 91 12.88 -12.48 5.44
C ASN A 91 12.75 -10.99 5.83
N ALA A 92 11.58 -10.38 5.71
CA ALA A 92 11.37 -8.99 6.09
C ALA A 92 11.12 -8.88 7.59
N GLY A 93 12.05 -8.30 8.31
CA GLY A 93 11.84 -7.88 9.69
C GLY A 93 11.04 -6.57 9.72
N PHE A 94 10.00 -6.53 10.54
CA PHE A 94 9.27 -5.31 10.83
C PHE A 94 9.71 -4.72 12.18
N ASN A 95 9.64 -3.42 12.30
CA ASN A 95 9.67 -2.79 13.61
C ASN A 95 8.34 -3.03 14.35
N LEU A 96 8.26 -2.66 15.62
CA LEU A 96 7.07 -2.89 16.45
C LEU A 96 5.78 -2.34 15.82
N PHE A 97 5.83 -1.17 15.19
CA PHE A 97 4.68 -0.59 14.50
C PHE A 97 4.27 -1.44 13.29
N GLY A 98 5.22 -1.88 12.47
CA GLY A 98 4.98 -2.75 11.33
C GLY A 98 4.36 -4.09 11.74
N GLU A 99 4.88 -4.71 12.80
CA GLU A 99 4.31 -5.96 13.35
C GLU A 99 2.86 -5.81 13.81
N GLN A 100 2.53 -4.68 14.40
CA GLN A 100 1.16 -4.38 14.79
C GLN A 100 0.27 -4.08 13.57
N THR A 101 0.80 -3.35 12.59
CA THR A 101 0.08 -3.02 11.35
C THR A 101 -0.32 -4.27 10.59
N VAL A 102 0.61 -5.21 10.42
CA VAL A 102 0.40 -6.48 9.68
C VAL A 102 -0.77 -7.31 10.24
N LYS A 103 -1.02 -7.24 11.55
CA LYS A 103 -2.14 -7.96 12.19
C LYS A 103 -3.52 -7.39 11.84
N ASN A 104 -3.58 -6.21 11.25
CA ASN A 104 -4.81 -5.48 10.97
C ASN A 104 -5.09 -5.29 9.47
N VAL A 105 -4.38 -6.01 8.62
CA VAL A 105 -4.55 -6.03 7.17
C VAL A 105 -4.55 -7.47 6.65
N TYR A 106 -5.08 -7.66 5.44
CA TYR A 106 -4.91 -8.96 4.78
C TYR A 106 -3.44 -9.18 4.43
N THR A 107 -2.99 -10.40 4.54
CA THR A 107 -1.62 -10.78 4.19
C THR A 107 -1.60 -12.07 3.39
N CYS A 108 -0.65 -12.19 2.47
CA CYS A 108 -0.35 -13.44 1.80
C CYS A 108 1.14 -13.49 1.42
N ARG A 109 1.63 -14.68 1.05
CA ARG A 109 2.95 -14.81 0.42
C ARG A 109 2.89 -14.31 -1.02
N GLY A 110 4.03 -13.82 -1.55
CA GLY A 110 4.09 -13.25 -2.89
C GLY A 110 3.72 -14.22 -4.04
N ASN A 111 3.74 -15.53 -3.79
CA ASN A 111 3.35 -16.56 -4.75
C ASN A 111 1.97 -17.20 -4.48
N ASP A 112 1.26 -16.76 -3.46
CA ASP A 112 -0.08 -17.25 -3.11
C ASP A 112 -1.16 -16.51 -3.92
N MET A 113 -1.26 -16.85 -5.20
CA MET A 113 -2.22 -16.24 -6.11
C MET A 113 -3.67 -16.56 -5.77
N GLU A 114 -3.94 -17.67 -5.08
CA GLU A 114 -5.29 -18.01 -4.62
C GLU A 114 -5.80 -17.00 -3.59
N SER A 115 -4.96 -16.66 -2.61
CA SER A 115 -5.28 -15.63 -1.61
C SER A 115 -5.45 -14.24 -2.25
N VAL A 116 -4.66 -13.90 -3.25
CA VAL A 116 -4.83 -12.66 -4.03
C VAL A 116 -6.19 -12.61 -4.73
N VAL A 117 -6.55 -13.67 -5.45
CA VAL A 117 -7.84 -13.74 -6.15
C VAL A 117 -9.00 -13.67 -5.15
N ARG A 118 -8.94 -14.43 -4.06
CA ARG A 118 -9.96 -14.40 -3.00
C ARG A 118 -10.13 -13.00 -2.39
N PHE A 119 -9.03 -12.29 -2.13
CA PHE A 119 -9.08 -10.90 -1.66
C PHE A 119 -9.80 -9.99 -2.66
N LEU A 120 -9.42 -10.05 -3.94
CA LEU A 120 -10.03 -9.23 -5.00
C LEU A 120 -11.53 -9.52 -5.16
N GLU A 121 -11.93 -10.80 -5.13
CA GLU A 121 -13.35 -11.19 -5.19
C GLU A 121 -14.11 -10.71 -3.96
N ASN A 122 -13.52 -10.74 -2.78
CA ASN A 122 -14.15 -10.20 -1.58
C ASN A 122 -14.39 -8.69 -1.70
N VAL A 123 -13.38 -7.93 -2.16
CA VAL A 123 -13.52 -6.49 -2.41
C VAL A 123 -14.63 -6.19 -3.42
N ARG A 124 -14.64 -6.91 -4.55
CA ARG A 124 -15.69 -6.75 -5.58
C ARG A 124 -17.10 -7.02 -5.05
N ASN A 125 -17.22 -7.93 -4.09
CA ASN A 125 -18.49 -8.27 -3.44
C ASN A 125 -18.80 -7.42 -2.20
N GLY A 126 -18.02 -6.36 -1.94
CA GLY A 126 -18.21 -5.46 -0.80
C GLY A 126 -17.89 -6.10 0.56
N ARG A 127 -17.10 -7.18 0.59
CA ARG A 127 -16.68 -7.89 1.80
C ARG A 127 -15.30 -7.42 2.26
N ASP A 128 -15.22 -7.07 3.55
CA ASP A 128 -13.97 -6.66 4.18
C ASP A 128 -13.97 -7.10 5.65
N ASP A 129 -13.55 -8.33 5.90
CA ASP A 129 -13.54 -8.93 7.23
C ASP A 129 -12.50 -8.28 8.17
N MET A 130 -11.54 -7.52 7.62
CA MET A 130 -10.52 -6.81 8.39
C MET A 130 -10.92 -5.36 8.71
N LYS A 131 -12.06 -4.89 8.25
CA LYS A 131 -12.49 -3.48 8.37
C LYS A 131 -12.45 -3.00 9.82
N GLU A 132 -13.15 -3.68 10.72
CA GLU A 132 -13.22 -3.26 12.13
C GLU A 132 -11.86 -3.29 12.83
N ALA A 133 -11.03 -4.30 12.55
CA ALA A 133 -9.70 -4.40 13.12
C ALA A 133 -8.81 -3.25 12.66
N ARG A 134 -8.87 -2.93 11.36
CA ARG A 134 -8.12 -1.84 10.74
C ARG A 134 -8.57 -0.47 11.25
N GLU A 135 -9.88 -0.23 11.38
CA GLU A 135 -10.42 1.01 11.91
C GLU A 135 -10.03 1.22 13.38
N ARG A 136 -10.13 0.18 14.22
CA ARG A 136 -9.64 0.25 15.60
C ARG A 136 -8.15 0.56 15.68
N PHE A 137 -7.35 -0.10 14.85
CA PHE A 137 -5.90 0.16 14.81
C PHE A 137 -5.60 1.59 14.37
N PHE A 138 -6.27 2.08 13.32
CA PHE A 138 -6.14 3.46 12.85
C PHE A 138 -6.48 4.46 13.96
N ASP A 139 -7.62 4.31 14.61
CA ASP A 139 -8.10 5.21 15.64
C ASP A 139 -7.18 5.27 16.88
N THR A 140 -6.48 4.18 17.17
CA THR A 140 -5.60 4.12 18.34
C THR A 140 -4.15 4.47 18.05
N ASN A 141 -3.70 4.40 16.79
CA ASN A 141 -2.28 4.56 16.45
C ASN A 141 -1.99 5.65 15.40
N LEU A 142 -2.94 5.95 14.51
CA LEU A 142 -2.73 6.86 13.38
C LEU A 142 -3.64 8.10 13.41
N ASN A 143 -4.82 8.00 13.99
CA ASN A 143 -5.74 9.13 14.11
C ASN A 143 -5.23 10.11 15.19
N TYR A 144 -4.22 10.86 14.83
CA TYR A 144 -3.50 11.70 15.77
C TYR A 144 -4.40 12.79 16.38
N TYR A 145 -5.32 13.32 15.59
CA TYR A 145 -6.28 14.31 16.09
C TYR A 145 -7.17 13.72 17.20
N ARG A 146 -7.64 12.48 17.03
CA ARG A 146 -8.43 11.78 18.07
C ARG A 146 -7.59 11.47 19.31
N ILE A 147 -6.31 11.10 19.13
CA ILE A 147 -5.41 10.69 20.22
C ILE A 147 -4.94 11.89 21.04
N ARG A 148 -4.68 13.04 20.41
CA ARG A 148 -4.00 14.20 21.00
C ARG A 148 -4.82 15.50 20.97
N GLY A 149 -5.95 15.56 20.26
CA GLY A 149 -6.74 16.78 20.08
C GLY A 149 -6.10 17.80 19.13
N GLN A 150 -5.03 17.41 18.42
CA GLN A 150 -4.30 18.27 17.48
C GLN A 150 -3.76 17.45 16.31
N LEU A 151 -3.36 18.11 15.22
CA LEU A 151 -2.71 17.46 14.10
C LEU A 151 -1.30 16.96 14.46
N ALA A 152 -0.84 15.90 13.81
CA ALA A 152 0.52 15.40 14.01
C ALA A 152 1.59 16.47 13.71
N SER A 153 1.37 17.29 12.67
CA SER A 153 2.26 18.42 12.33
C SER A 153 2.34 19.47 13.44
N GLU A 154 1.23 19.82 14.08
CA GLU A 154 1.18 20.76 15.20
C GLU A 154 1.95 20.21 16.40
N TYR A 155 1.71 18.96 16.76
CA TYR A 155 2.45 18.30 17.85
C TYR A 155 3.96 18.24 17.58
N ILE A 156 4.36 17.90 16.36
CA ILE A 156 5.78 17.86 15.96
C ILE A 156 6.40 19.26 16.10
N ALA A 157 5.71 20.29 15.59
CA ALA A 157 6.17 21.67 15.67
C ALA A 157 6.34 22.14 17.13
N GLU A 158 5.36 21.88 17.99
CA GLU A 158 5.44 22.16 19.42
C GLU A 158 6.61 21.43 20.11
N ARG A 159 6.82 20.15 19.78
CA ARG A 159 7.94 19.38 20.34
C ARG A 159 9.30 19.96 19.93
N ILE A 160 9.43 20.34 18.66
CA ILE A 160 10.65 20.99 18.16
C ILE A 160 10.86 22.34 18.85
N ALA A 161 9.82 23.18 18.93
CA ALA A 161 9.91 24.48 19.60
C ALA A 161 10.34 24.33 21.07
N ASN A 162 9.76 23.39 21.82
CA ASN A 162 10.13 23.11 23.20
C ASN A 162 11.58 22.65 23.33
N ILE A 163 12.09 21.83 22.44
CA ILE A 163 13.50 21.39 22.45
C ILE A 163 14.43 22.56 22.15
N LEU A 164 14.04 23.46 21.27
CA LEU A 164 14.85 24.65 20.90
C LEU A 164 14.67 25.83 21.82
N GLY A 165 13.75 25.77 22.80
CA GLY A 165 13.44 26.87 23.69
C GLY A 165 12.78 28.08 23.02
N VAL A 166 12.09 27.85 21.89
CA VAL A 166 11.37 28.88 21.13
C VAL A 166 9.88 28.84 21.51
N GLN A 167 9.31 30.01 21.80
CA GLN A 167 7.86 30.15 21.97
C GLN A 167 7.20 30.21 20.59
N MET A 168 6.16 29.38 20.38
CA MET A 168 5.29 29.44 19.18
C MET A 168 4.09 30.33 19.42
#